data_1027cae47c5021b40807cedb93c38126
#
_entry.id   1027cae47c5021b40807cedb93c38126
#
_cell.length_a   1.000
_cell.length_b   1.000
_cell.length_c   1.000
_cell.angle_alpha   90.00
_cell.angle_beta   90.00
_cell.angle_gamma   90.00
#
_symmetry.space_group_name_H-M   'P 1'
#
loop_
_entity.id
_entity.type
_entity.pdbx_description
1 polymer ?
#
loop_
_entity_poly.entity_id
_entity_poly.type
_entity_poly.pdbx_seq_one_letter_code
_entity_poly.pdbx_strand_id
1 'polypeptide(L)'
;MKLLFDANISWRILKLIENEFPNCLHVKNIPLNQPATDNEIWNFAKENNFTIITHDDDFEKLLLQKSIPPKVIILKSFNQNTKQIATTLLAKKEIIESFINNEELMILEIY
;
A
#
# COMPACT_ATOMS: atom_id res chain seq x y z
N MET A 1 -9.94 -6.97 0.89
CA MET A 1 -8.96 -5.95 0.43
C MET A 1 -7.84 -5.84 1.45
N LYS A 2 -6.65 -6.24 1.10
CA LYS A 2 -5.52 -6.29 2.04
C LYS A 2 -4.47 -5.27 1.62
N LEU A 3 -4.26 -4.25 2.45
CA LEU A 3 -3.30 -3.19 2.18
C LEU A 3 -2.08 -3.33 3.08
N LEU A 4 -0.89 -3.17 2.50
CA LEU A 4 0.37 -3.20 3.23
C LEU A 4 0.99 -1.81 3.14
N PHE A 5 1.08 -1.13 4.28
CA PHE A 5 1.60 0.24 4.35
C PHE A 5 3.10 0.25 4.52
N ASP A 6 3.78 1.02 3.65
CA ASP A 6 5.23 1.19 3.68
C ASP A 6 5.67 2.03 4.88
N ALA A 7 6.96 1.96 5.19
CA ALA A 7 7.55 2.61 6.35
C ALA A 7 7.38 4.14 6.36
N ASN A 8 7.24 4.76 5.18
CA ASN A 8 7.06 6.22 5.08
C ASN A 8 5.65 6.69 5.44
N ILE A 9 4.74 5.77 5.74
CA ILE A 9 3.40 6.08 6.23
C ILE A 9 3.32 5.63 7.68
N SER A 10 2.73 6.47 8.56
CA SER A 10 2.62 6.11 9.96
C SER A 10 1.78 4.85 10.17
N TRP A 11 2.26 3.94 11.01
CA TRP A 11 1.51 2.73 11.39
C TRP A 11 0.19 3.05 12.08
N ARG A 12 0.06 4.24 12.63
CA ARG A 12 -1.17 4.69 13.31
C ARG A 12 -2.38 4.75 12.38
N ILE A 13 -2.13 4.77 11.06
CA ILE A 13 -3.22 4.80 10.09
C ILE A 13 -4.12 3.57 10.17
N LEU A 14 -3.58 2.44 10.60
CA LEU A 14 -4.34 1.18 10.64
C LEU A 14 -5.62 1.30 11.47
N LYS A 15 -5.53 1.92 12.64
CA LYS A 15 -6.70 2.11 13.50
C LYS A 15 -7.77 3.01 12.90
N LEU A 16 -7.35 3.97 12.08
CA LEU A 16 -8.26 4.94 11.50
C LEU A 16 -9.06 4.37 10.33
N ILE A 17 -8.59 3.29 9.72
CA ILE A 17 -9.22 2.73 8.52
C ILE A 17 -9.69 1.29 8.68
N GLU A 18 -9.44 0.66 9.82
CA GLU A 18 -9.67 -0.79 10.00
C GLU A 18 -11.11 -1.24 9.77
N ASN A 19 -12.09 -0.37 10.03
CA ASN A 19 -13.50 -0.72 9.83
C ASN A 19 -13.85 -0.88 8.36
N GLU A 20 -13.21 -0.11 7.49
CA GLU A 20 -13.49 -0.12 6.05
C GLU A 20 -12.45 -0.92 5.26
N PHE A 21 -11.25 -1.05 5.81
CA PHE A 21 -10.15 -1.80 5.20
C PHE A 21 -9.61 -2.81 6.21
N PRO A 22 -10.33 -3.91 6.45
CA PRO A 22 -9.87 -4.91 7.39
C PRO A 22 -8.66 -5.67 6.85
N ASN A 23 -7.91 -6.30 7.75
CA ASN A 23 -6.74 -7.13 7.40
C ASN A 23 -5.57 -6.36 6.79
N CYS A 24 -5.46 -5.07 7.08
CA CYS A 24 -4.30 -4.28 6.66
C CYS A 24 -3.14 -4.46 7.62
N LEU A 25 -1.93 -4.37 7.08
CA LEU A 25 -0.70 -4.45 7.88
C LEU A 25 0.21 -3.26 7.55
N HIS A 26 1.14 -3.00 8.46
CA HIS A 26 2.24 -2.07 8.25
C HIS A 26 3.53 -2.89 8.16
N VAL A 27 4.49 -2.44 7.34
CA VAL A 27 5.74 -3.19 7.13
C VAL A 27 6.52 -3.41 8.42
N LYS A 28 6.37 -2.54 9.43
CA LYS A 28 7.05 -2.73 10.71
C LYS A 28 6.57 -3.97 11.47
N ASN A 29 5.40 -4.50 11.14
CA ASN A 29 4.78 -5.63 11.84
C ASN A 29 4.78 -6.92 11.02
N ILE A 30 5.41 -6.93 9.85
CA ILE A 30 5.52 -8.16 9.07
C ILE A 30 6.67 -9.03 9.59
N PRO A 31 6.61 -10.36 9.37
CA PRO A 31 7.63 -11.28 9.92
C PRO A 31 8.92 -11.29 9.08
N LEU A 32 9.54 -10.13 8.93
CA LEU A 32 10.81 -9.94 8.26
C LEU A 32 11.75 -9.16 9.15
N ASN A 33 13.04 -9.30 8.92
CA ASN A 33 14.04 -8.51 9.62
C ASN A 33 13.87 -7.04 9.31
N GLN A 34 13.97 -6.20 10.32
CA GLN A 34 13.80 -4.75 10.17
C GLN A 34 15.14 -4.04 10.17
N PRO A 35 15.35 -3.06 9.30
CA PRO A 35 14.41 -2.63 8.26
C PRO A 35 14.39 -3.61 7.08
N ALA A 36 13.19 -3.91 6.59
CA ALA A 36 13.05 -4.78 5.42
C ALA A 36 13.39 -4.01 4.14
N THR A 37 14.03 -4.69 3.19
CA THR A 37 14.32 -4.09 1.89
C THR A 37 13.06 -4.03 1.03
N ASP A 38 13.08 -3.19 -0.01
CA ASP A 38 11.96 -3.09 -0.94
C ASP A 38 11.67 -4.43 -1.60
N ASN A 39 12.71 -5.19 -1.95
CA ASN A 39 12.52 -6.53 -2.53
C ASN A 39 11.86 -7.50 -1.55
N GLU A 40 12.23 -7.44 -0.28
CA GLU A 40 11.61 -8.28 0.75
C GLU A 40 10.14 -7.93 0.96
N ILE A 41 9.82 -6.63 0.98
CA ILE A 41 8.46 -6.15 1.10
C ILE A 41 7.64 -6.58 -0.12
N TRP A 42 8.20 -6.44 -1.32
CA TRP A 42 7.58 -6.85 -2.56
C TRP A 42 7.21 -8.33 -2.54
N ASN A 43 8.17 -9.18 -2.19
CA ASN A 43 7.95 -10.61 -2.16
C ASN A 43 6.92 -11.02 -1.10
N PHE A 44 6.95 -10.39 0.06
CA PHE A 44 5.96 -10.63 1.12
C PHE A 44 4.55 -10.27 0.63
N ALA A 45 4.39 -9.11 0.01
CA ALA A 45 3.10 -8.66 -0.51
C ALA A 45 2.59 -9.61 -1.59
N LYS A 46 3.47 -10.07 -2.48
CA LYS A 46 3.12 -11.01 -3.53
C LYS A 46 2.63 -12.34 -2.96
N GLU A 47 3.37 -12.90 -2.01
CA GLU A 47 3.05 -14.19 -1.43
C GLU A 47 1.79 -14.18 -0.57
N ASN A 48 1.46 -13.04 0.00
CA ASN A 48 0.35 -12.90 0.95
C ASN A 48 -0.82 -12.08 0.40
N ASN A 49 -0.81 -11.75 -0.89
CA ASN A 49 -1.90 -11.06 -1.59
C ASN A 49 -2.20 -9.67 -1.04
N PHE A 50 -1.16 -8.92 -0.71
CA PHE A 50 -1.29 -7.52 -0.29
C PHE A 50 -1.09 -6.57 -1.47
N THR A 51 -1.77 -5.42 -1.42
CA THR A 51 -1.50 -4.27 -2.26
C THR A 51 -0.65 -3.31 -1.43
N ILE A 52 0.47 -2.84 -1.98
CA ILE A 52 1.39 -1.95 -1.28
C ILE A 52 0.91 -0.51 -1.39
N ILE A 53 0.91 0.23 -0.28
CA ILE A 53 0.66 1.67 -0.27
C ILE A 53 1.91 2.39 0.21
N THR A 54 2.37 3.36 -0.56
CA THR A 54 3.61 4.08 -0.29
C THR A 54 3.56 5.51 -0.81
N HIS A 55 4.45 6.38 -0.31
CA HIS A 55 4.72 7.70 -0.87
C HIS A 55 5.85 7.66 -1.90
N ASP A 56 6.57 6.54 -1.99
CA ASP A 56 7.83 6.43 -2.70
C ASP A 56 7.64 5.78 -4.07
N ASP A 57 8.33 6.29 -5.08
CA ASP A 57 8.28 5.74 -6.44
C ASP A 57 9.16 4.48 -6.61
N ASP A 58 9.90 4.06 -5.60
CA ASP A 58 10.82 2.92 -5.72
C ASP A 58 10.09 1.63 -6.10
N PHE A 59 8.88 1.43 -5.61
CA PHE A 59 8.09 0.24 -5.95
C PHE A 59 7.62 0.26 -7.40
N GLU A 60 7.45 1.44 -8.00
CA GLU A 60 7.15 1.55 -9.43
C GLU A 60 8.29 0.97 -10.26
N LYS A 61 9.54 1.21 -9.86
CA LYS A 61 10.69 0.65 -10.54
C LYS A 61 10.72 -0.87 -10.48
N LEU A 62 10.30 -1.44 -9.34
CA LEU A 62 10.20 -2.89 -9.21
C LEU A 62 9.12 -3.46 -10.13
N LEU A 63 8.00 -2.75 -10.30
CA LEU A 63 6.95 -3.17 -11.22
C LEU A 63 7.45 -3.27 -12.66
N LEU A 64 8.34 -2.37 -13.07
CA LEU A 64 8.91 -2.38 -14.42
C LEU A 64 9.85 -3.56 -14.65
N GLN A 65 10.45 -4.10 -13.59
CA GLN A 65 11.39 -5.21 -13.66
C GLN A 65 10.73 -6.57 -13.39
N LYS A 66 9.64 -6.57 -12.64
CA LYS A 66 8.96 -7.78 -12.20
C LYS A 66 7.51 -7.75 -12.67
N SER A 67 6.88 -8.90 -12.69
CA SER A 67 5.47 -8.98 -13.06
C SER A 67 4.59 -8.73 -11.84
N ILE A 68 3.34 -8.32 -12.08
CA ILE A 68 2.32 -8.25 -11.04
C ILE A 68 1.85 -9.67 -10.67
N PRO A 69 1.34 -9.93 -9.47
CA PRO A 69 1.28 -9.04 -8.31
C PRO A 69 2.62 -8.79 -7.63
N PRO A 70 2.73 -7.86 -6.70
CA PRO A 70 1.67 -7.08 -6.08
C PRO A 70 1.35 -5.80 -6.85
N LYS A 71 0.16 -5.24 -6.61
CA LYS A 71 -0.21 -3.91 -7.08
C LYS A 71 0.33 -2.86 -6.11
N VAL A 72 0.50 -1.64 -6.59
CA VAL A 72 1.03 -0.54 -5.80
C VAL A 72 0.12 0.68 -5.90
N ILE A 73 -0.20 1.26 -4.74
CA ILE A 73 -0.88 2.56 -4.66
C ILE A 73 0.14 3.57 -4.18
N ILE A 74 0.34 4.63 -4.95
CA ILE A 74 1.30 5.68 -4.64
C ILE A 74 0.52 6.93 -4.22
N LEU A 75 0.76 7.39 -2.99
CA LEU A 75 0.18 8.63 -2.48
C LEU A 75 1.08 9.78 -2.88
N LYS A 76 0.60 10.62 -3.79
CA LYS A 76 1.37 11.72 -4.37
C LYS A 76 1.28 13.02 -3.57
N SER A 77 0.30 13.10 -2.67
CA SER A 77 0.14 14.30 -1.84
C SER A 77 1.13 14.26 -0.69
N PHE A 78 2.05 15.22 -0.71
CA PHE A 78 3.00 15.41 0.38
C PHE A 78 2.38 16.34 1.44
N ASN A 79 2.93 16.35 2.65
CA ASN A 79 2.51 17.23 3.74
C ASN A 79 1.13 16.91 4.32
N GLN A 80 0.62 15.71 4.09
CA GLN A 80 -0.60 15.26 4.77
C GLN A 80 -0.25 14.52 6.05
N ASN A 81 -0.99 14.79 7.13
CA ASN A 81 -0.86 14.02 8.35
C ASN A 81 -1.61 12.68 8.21
N THR A 82 -1.43 11.80 9.18
CA THR A 82 -2.03 10.47 9.16
C THR A 82 -3.54 10.52 9.03
N LYS A 83 -4.19 11.43 9.75
CA LYS A 83 -5.65 11.58 9.72
C LYS A 83 -6.14 12.02 8.33
N GLN A 84 -5.43 12.94 7.69
CA GLN A 84 -5.76 13.39 6.34
C GLN A 84 -5.61 12.26 5.32
N ILE A 85 -4.55 11.47 5.44
CA ILE A 85 -4.34 10.31 4.58
C ILE A 85 -5.47 9.29 4.77
N ALA A 86 -5.84 9.02 6.01
CA ALA A 86 -6.95 8.11 6.31
C ALA A 86 -8.25 8.61 5.68
N THR A 87 -8.55 9.90 5.81
CA THR A 87 -9.75 10.51 5.21
C THR A 87 -9.74 10.31 3.69
N THR A 88 -8.59 10.53 3.06
CA THR A 88 -8.46 10.35 1.60
C THR A 88 -8.71 8.90 1.20
N LEU A 89 -8.13 7.95 1.92
CA LEU A 89 -8.31 6.52 1.61
C LEU A 89 -9.76 6.10 1.77
N LEU A 90 -10.42 6.54 2.84
CA LEU A 90 -11.82 6.23 3.08
C LEU A 90 -12.72 6.82 2.00
N ALA A 91 -12.46 8.06 1.59
CA ALA A 91 -13.22 8.71 0.52
C ALA A 91 -13.06 8.02 -0.83
N LYS A 92 -11.92 7.37 -1.06
CA LYS A 92 -11.59 6.72 -2.33
C LYS A 92 -11.72 5.20 -2.27
N LYS A 93 -12.42 4.68 -1.28
CA LYS A 93 -12.56 3.24 -1.09
C LYS A 93 -13.04 2.52 -2.36
N GLU A 94 -14.07 3.04 -3.02
CA GLU A 94 -14.61 2.39 -4.22
C GLU A 94 -13.60 2.37 -5.36
N ILE A 95 -12.84 3.45 -5.53
CA ILE A 95 -11.79 3.53 -6.54
C ILE A 95 -10.70 2.51 -6.24
N ILE A 96 -10.32 2.39 -4.98
CA ILE A 96 -9.29 1.43 -4.56
C ILE A 96 -9.76 0.00 -4.78
N GLU A 97 -11.00 -0.31 -4.44
CA GLU A 97 -11.57 -1.63 -4.68
C GLU A 97 -11.58 -1.99 -6.16
N SER A 98 -12.02 -1.06 -7.01
CA SER A 98 -12.04 -1.26 -8.45
C SER A 98 -10.63 -1.50 -9.00
N PHE A 99 -9.66 -0.75 -8.49
CA PHE A 99 -8.26 -0.91 -8.88
C PHE A 99 -7.74 -2.30 -8.51
N ILE A 100 -7.99 -2.74 -7.28
CA ILE A 100 -7.50 -4.03 -6.79
C ILE A 100 -8.12 -5.18 -7.59
N ASN A 101 -9.38 -5.04 -7.97
CA ASN A 101 -10.09 -6.09 -8.70
C ASN A 101 -9.83 -6.06 -10.21
N ASN A 102 -9.15 -5.04 -10.73
CA ASN A 102 -8.83 -4.94 -12.15
C ASN A 102 -7.49 -5.60 -12.44
N GLU A 103 -7.51 -6.72 -13.16
CA GLU A 103 -6.30 -7.50 -13.43
C GLU A 103 -5.28 -6.80 -14.33
N GLU A 104 -5.70 -5.77 -15.06
CA GLU A 104 -4.82 -5.07 -16.00
C GLU A 104 -4.10 -3.89 -15.39
N LEU A 105 -4.61 -3.33 -14.30
CA LEU A 105 -4.00 -2.15 -13.66
C LEU A 105 -2.99 -2.57 -12.61
N MET A 106 -1.83 -1.93 -12.64
CA MET A 106 -0.70 -2.24 -11.75
C MET A 106 -0.44 -1.17 -10.72
N ILE A 107 -0.65 0.08 -11.07
CA ILE A 107 -0.35 1.25 -10.25
C ILE A 107 -1.57 2.16 -10.19
N LEU A 108 -1.88 2.65 -9.00
CA LEU A 108 -2.86 3.72 -8.78
C LEU A 108 -2.15 4.87 -8.09
N GLU A 109 -2.20 6.04 -8.70
CA GLU A 109 -1.67 7.26 -8.08
C GLU A 109 -2.80 8.07 -7.50
N ILE A 110 -2.67 8.44 -6.22
CA ILE A 110 -3.66 9.25 -5.51
C ILE A 110 -3.03 10.60 -5.18
N TYR A 111 -3.65 11.66 -5.66
CA TYR A 111 -3.19 13.04 -5.46
C TYR A 111 -3.93 13.75 -4.35
#